data_d5666cb6150fe2f8e1158f71b122be5e
#
_entry.id   d5666cb6150fe2f8e1158f71b122be5e
#
_cell.length_a   1.000
_cell.length_b   1.000
_cell.length_c   1.000
_cell.angle_alpha   90.00
_cell.angle_beta   90.00
_cell.angle_gamma   90.00
#
_symmetry.space_group_name_H-M   'P 1'
#
loop_
_entity.id
_entity.type
_entity.pdbx_description
1 polymer ?
#
loop_
_entity_poly.entity_id
_entity_poly.type
_entity_poly.pdbx_seq_one_letter_code
_entity_poly.pdbx_strand_id
1 'polypeptide(L)'
;RTGEVIPKSLITRIVNAKNYLAGYYQVRQLDFGELDMAWHTLKAKPKDDTLDFENAALEDYRVLPHFPGTAISTSFGHIFSGGYSAGYYSYKWAEVLEADAFALFQEKGIFDRETAESFRREILSKGDSVDPAVLYRNFRGHEPDSQALMKKLGLV
;
A
#
# COMPACT_ATOMS: atom_id res chain seq x y z
N ARG A 1 28.97 20.34 7.72
CA ARG A 1 28.23 20.38 6.43
C ARG A 1 29.07 21.24 5.50
N THR A 2 29.50 20.66 4.37
CA THR A 2 30.47 21.28 3.46
C THR A 2 29.84 22.28 2.48
N GLY A 3 28.51 22.25 2.32
CA GLY A 3 27.81 23.01 1.28
C GLY A 3 27.90 22.40 -0.12
N GLU A 4 28.56 21.25 -0.25
CA GLU A 4 28.65 20.53 -1.53
C GLU A 4 27.30 19.94 -1.94
N VAL A 5 26.97 20.05 -3.21
CA VAL A 5 25.76 19.45 -3.80
C VAL A 5 26.05 17.98 -4.14
N ILE A 6 25.08 17.11 -3.88
CA ILE A 6 25.19 15.68 -4.21
C ILE A 6 25.50 15.50 -5.73
N PRO A 7 26.50 14.70 -6.12
CA PRO A 7 26.82 14.44 -7.52
C PRO A 7 25.64 13.80 -8.28
N LYS A 8 25.42 14.24 -9.52
CA LYS A 8 24.36 13.70 -10.39
C LYS A 8 24.41 12.17 -10.54
N SER A 9 25.64 11.59 -10.58
CA SER A 9 25.81 10.14 -10.65
C SER A 9 25.23 9.39 -9.45
N LEU A 10 25.30 9.95 -8.26
CA LEU A 10 24.68 9.37 -7.07
C LEU A 10 23.17 9.52 -7.11
N ILE A 11 22.65 10.66 -7.56
CA ILE A 11 21.19 10.85 -7.76
C ILE A 11 20.67 9.80 -8.74
N THR A 12 21.35 9.59 -9.87
CA THR A 12 20.96 8.56 -10.85
C THR A 12 20.94 7.16 -10.25
N ARG A 13 21.94 6.80 -9.44
CA ARG A 13 21.97 5.50 -8.74
C ARG A 13 20.81 5.33 -7.77
N ILE A 14 20.47 6.36 -6.99
CA ILE A 14 19.34 6.35 -6.06
C ILE A 14 18.02 6.14 -6.84
N VAL A 15 17.83 6.90 -7.93
CA VAL A 15 16.64 6.77 -8.78
C VAL A 15 16.53 5.36 -9.38
N ASN A 16 17.63 4.80 -9.90
CA ASN A 16 17.63 3.45 -10.48
C ASN A 16 17.38 2.36 -9.44
N ALA A 17 17.79 2.57 -8.19
CA ALA A 17 17.55 1.63 -7.10
C ALA A 17 16.12 1.71 -6.50
N LYS A 18 15.35 2.75 -6.84
CA LYS A 18 14.04 3.03 -6.26
C LYS A 18 13.07 1.84 -6.32
N ASN A 19 13.07 1.14 -7.44
CA ASN A 19 12.14 0.05 -7.71
C ASN A 19 12.75 -1.34 -7.47
N TYR A 20 13.93 -1.41 -6.80
CA TYR A 20 14.55 -2.68 -6.47
C TYR A 20 13.64 -3.52 -5.59
N LEU A 21 13.35 -4.74 -6.01
CA LEU A 21 12.42 -5.67 -5.36
C LEU A 21 10.99 -5.13 -5.16
N ALA A 22 10.56 -4.10 -5.92
CA ALA A 22 9.23 -3.52 -5.77
C ALA A 22 8.11 -4.57 -5.86
N GLY A 23 8.16 -5.47 -6.84
CA GLY A 23 7.18 -6.56 -6.98
C GLY A 23 7.13 -7.47 -5.75
N TYR A 24 8.29 -7.89 -5.24
CA TYR A 24 8.38 -8.70 -4.02
C TYR A 24 7.72 -8.00 -2.82
N TYR A 25 8.02 -6.71 -2.60
CA TYR A 25 7.41 -5.98 -1.49
C TYR A 25 5.91 -5.79 -1.65
N GLN A 26 5.40 -5.66 -2.88
CA GLN A 26 3.96 -5.60 -3.11
C GLN A 26 3.28 -6.92 -2.73
N VAL A 27 3.77 -8.04 -3.25
CA VAL A 27 3.22 -9.36 -2.91
C VAL A 27 3.28 -9.60 -1.40
N ARG A 28 4.39 -9.25 -0.75
CA ARG A 28 4.51 -9.39 0.71
C ARG A 28 3.48 -8.56 1.49
N GLN A 29 3.07 -7.41 1.00
CA GLN A 29 1.99 -6.64 1.64
C GLN A 29 0.61 -7.26 1.38
N LEU A 30 0.42 -7.90 0.24
CA LEU A 30 -0.79 -8.68 -0.04
C LEU A 30 -0.87 -9.92 0.83
N ASP A 31 0.25 -10.63 1.07
CA ASP A 31 0.33 -11.75 2.03
C ASP A 31 -0.22 -11.36 3.40
N PHE A 32 0.13 -10.18 3.90
CA PHE A 32 -0.36 -9.69 5.19
C PHE A 32 -1.86 -9.43 5.19
N GLY A 33 -2.39 -8.88 4.09
CA GLY A 33 -3.83 -8.65 3.93
C GLY A 33 -4.60 -9.97 3.83
N GLU A 34 -4.08 -10.94 3.10
CA GLU A 34 -4.66 -12.27 2.95
C GLU A 34 -4.67 -13.02 4.29
N LEU A 35 -3.56 -13.00 5.02
CA LEU A 35 -3.47 -13.61 6.34
C LEU A 35 -4.44 -12.98 7.33
N ASP A 36 -4.60 -11.65 7.30
CA ASP A 36 -5.58 -10.93 8.10
C ASP A 36 -7.00 -11.42 7.80
N MET A 37 -7.37 -11.46 6.52
CA MET A 37 -8.68 -11.94 6.11
C MET A 37 -8.89 -13.42 6.42
N ALA A 38 -7.87 -14.26 6.25
CA ALA A 38 -7.95 -15.68 6.57
C ALA A 38 -8.31 -15.89 8.06
N TRP A 39 -7.65 -15.17 8.96
CA TRP A 39 -7.95 -15.24 10.41
C TRP A 39 -9.34 -14.69 10.74
N HIS A 40 -9.75 -13.55 10.19
CA HIS A 40 -10.95 -12.83 10.62
C HIS A 40 -12.23 -13.21 9.87
N THR A 41 -12.15 -14.08 8.87
CA THR A 41 -13.33 -14.68 8.21
C THR A 41 -13.66 -16.09 8.71
N LEU A 42 -12.90 -16.61 9.66
CA LEU A 42 -13.16 -17.92 10.26
C LEU A 42 -14.54 -17.96 10.94
N LYS A 43 -15.31 -19.00 10.61
CA LYS A 43 -16.61 -19.29 11.27
C LYS A 43 -16.46 -20.16 12.51
N ALA A 44 -15.31 -20.79 12.70
CA ALA A 44 -14.99 -21.65 13.84
C ALA A 44 -13.48 -21.69 14.04
N LYS A 45 -13.05 -22.13 15.23
CA LYS A 45 -11.62 -22.33 15.53
C LYS A 45 -11.00 -23.28 14.51
N PRO A 46 -9.82 -22.96 13.91
CA PRO A 46 -9.09 -23.87 13.06
C PRO A 46 -8.79 -25.18 13.80
N LYS A 47 -8.77 -26.28 13.06
CA LYS A 47 -8.37 -27.59 13.59
C LYS A 47 -6.85 -27.73 13.63
N ASP A 48 -6.19 -27.10 12.68
CA ASP A 48 -4.75 -27.11 12.51
C ASP A 48 -4.08 -26.15 13.50
N ASP A 49 -2.80 -26.33 13.74
CA ASP A 49 -2.05 -25.37 14.52
C ASP A 49 -1.84 -24.03 13.76
N THR A 50 -1.32 -23.03 14.43
CA THR A 50 -1.14 -21.69 13.87
C THR A 50 -0.22 -21.68 12.64
N LEU A 51 0.83 -22.51 12.67
CA LEU A 51 1.81 -22.57 11.59
C LEU A 51 1.21 -23.22 10.34
N ASP A 52 0.50 -24.33 10.50
CA ASP A 52 -0.14 -25.05 9.39
C ASP A 52 -1.25 -24.21 8.79
N PHE A 53 -2.06 -23.54 9.61
CA PHE A 53 -3.09 -22.59 9.14
C PHE A 53 -2.48 -21.46 8.32
N GLU A 54 -1.41 -20.80 8.83
CA GLU A 54 -0.74 -19.72 8.11
C GLU A 54 -0.12 -20.20 6.80
N ASN A 55 0.52 -21.37 6.81
CA ASN A 55 1.11 -21.96 5.63
C ASN A 55 0.06 -22.23 4.53
N ALA A 56 -1.08 -22.80 4.90
CA ALA A 56 -2.18 -23.04 3.99
C ALA A 56 -2.79 -21.73 3.43
N ALA A 57 -2.98 -20.73 4.29
CA ALA A 57 -3.55 -19.44 3.89
C ALA A 57 -2.65 -18.67 2.90
N LEU A 58 -1.33 -18.84 3.00
CA LEU A 58 -0.36 -18.09 2.19
C LEU A 58 0.30 -18.90 1.07
N GLU A 59 -0.13 -20.13 0.80
CA GLU A 59 0.49 -21.02 -0.17
C GLU A 59 0.60 -20.37 -1.56
N ASP A 60 -0.48 -19.76 -2.05
CA ASP A 60 -0.55 -19.13 -3.38
C ASP A 60 0.12 -17.74 -3.46
N TYR A 61 0.45 -17.13 -2.33
CA TYR A 61 1.00 -15.76 -2.29
C TYR A 61 2.51 -15.72 -2.08
N ARG A 62 3.13 -16.80 -1.62
CA ARG A 62 4.55 -16.83 -1.28
C ARG A 62 5.45 -16.83 -2.50
N VAL A 63 6.21 -15.75 -2.68
CA VAL A 63 7.22 -15.62 -3.74
C VAL A 63 8.52 -16.36 -3.40
N LEU A 64 8.85 -16.47 -2.12
CA LEU A 64 10.05 -17.13 -1.62
C LEU A 64 9.69 -18.32 -0.71
N PRO A 65 10.55 -19.34 -0.66
CA PRO A 65 10.36 -20.45 0.27
C PRO A 65 10.19 -19.97 1.72
N HIS A 66 9.24 -20.55 2.41
CA HIS A 66 9.03 -20.27 3.83
C HIS A 66 10.18 -20.82 4.67
N PHE A 67 10.64 -20.04 5.66
CA PHE A 67 11.63 -20.53 6.61
C PHE A 67 10.93 -21.43 7.64
N PRO A 68 11.28 -22.72 7.71
CA PRO A 68 10.57 -23.67 8.58
C PRO A 68 10.51 -23.22 10.05
N GLY A 69 9.36 -23.43 10.68
CA GLY A 69 9.14 -23.13 12.09
C GLY A 69 8.93 -21.65 12.42
N THR A 70 8.77 -20.78 11.41
CA THR A 70 8.41 -19.37 11.63
C THR A 70 6.95 -19.11 11.28
N ALA A 71 6.26 -18.29 12.08
CA ALA A 71 4.89 -17.84 11.81
C ALA A 71 4.76 -16.36 12.16
N ILE A 72 4.19 -15.59 11.22
CA ILE A 72 3.91 -14.16 11.41
C ILE A 72 2.75 -13.98 12.39
N SER A 73 1.74 -14.84 12.32
CA SER A 73 0.53 -14.77 13.14
C SER A 73 0.82 -14.67 14.64
N THR A 74 1.90 -15.29 15.12
CA THR A 74 2.27 -15.29 16.55
C THR A 74 2.76 -13.92 17.06
N SER A 75 3.09 -12.99 16.16
CA SER A 75 3.61 -11.66 16.49
C SER A 75 2.91 -10.53 15.73
N PHE A 76 1.84 -10.83 14.98
CA PHE A 76 1.17 -9.86 14.12
C PHE A 76 0.21 -8.97 14.91
N GLY A 77 0.78 -8.11 15.76
CA GLY A 77 0.00 -7.20 16.61
C GLY A 77 -0.96 -6.29 15.85
N HIS A 78 -0.67 -5.89 14.62
CA HIS A 78 -1.55 -5.04 13.81
C HIS A 78 -2.97 -5.59 13.72
N ILE A 79 -3.12 -6.87 13.39
CA ILE A 79 -4.42 -7.50 13.13
C ILE A 79 -5.08 -8.07 14.38
N PHE A 80 -4.32 -8.34 15.46
CA PHE A 80 -4.88 -8.92 16.70
C PHE A 80 -5.05 -7.91 17.83
N SER A 81 -4.26 -6.84 17.87
CA SER A 81 -4.31 -5.84 18.95
C SER A 81 -4.15 -4.39 18.49
N GLY A 82 -3.83 -4.17 17.22
CA GLY A 82 -3.51 -2.85 16.66
C GLY A 82 -4.66 -2.13 15.96
N GLY A 83 -5.88 -2.69 15.97
CA GLY A 83 -7.05 -2.07 15.34
C GLY A 83 -7.19 -2.28 13.82
N TYR A 84 -6.42 -3.20 13.22
CA TYR A 84 -6.46 -3.51 11.79
C TYR A 84 -7.09 -4.87 11.46
N SER A 85 -7.86 -5.47 12.37
CA SER A 85 -8.56 -6.74 12.15
C SER A 85 -9.50 -6.65 10.96
N ALA A 86 -9.33 -7.54 9.98
CA ALA A 86 -10.00 -7.52 8.67
C ALA A 86 -9.83 -6.17 7.93
N GLY A 87 -8.76 -5.43 8.21
CA GLY A 87 -8.54 -4.08 7.72
C GLY A 87 -7.11 -3.81 7.23
N TYR A 88 -6.20 -4.78 7.29
CA TYR A 88 -4.81 -4.58 6.88
C TYR A 88 -4.66 -4.19 5.39
N TYR A 89 -5.55 -4.67 4.54
CA TYR A 89 -5.59 -4.32 3.11
C TYR A 89 -5.69 -2.81 2.87
N SER A 90 -6.16 -2.04 3.85
CA SER A 90 -6.32 -0.57 3.74
C SER A 90 -5.00 0.15 3.43
N TYR A 91 -3.85 -0.40 3.85
CA TYR A 91 -2.55 0.15 3.49
C TYR A 91 -2.32 0.13 1.97
N LYS A 92 -2.65 -0.97 1.30
CA LYS A 92 -2.51 -1.06 -0.17
C LYS A 92 -3.54 -0.21 -0.89
N TRP A 93 -4.77 -0.17 -0.37
CA TRP A 93 -5.79 0.71 -0.90
C TRP A 93 -5.39 2.18 -0.82
N ALA A 94 -4.83 2.62 0.31
CA ALA A 94 -4.33 3.97 0.48
C ALA A 94 -3.17 4.30 -0.49
N GLU A 95 -2.29 3.34 -0.78
CA GLU A 95 -1.24 3.53 -1.79
C GLU A 95 -1.79 3.68 -3.22
N VAL A 96 -2.87 2.97 -3.57
CA VAL A 96 -3.56 3.16 -4.85
C VAL A 96 -4.11 4.58 -4.95
N LEU A 97 -4.84 5.03 -3.93
CA LEU A 97 -5.42 6.38 -3.88
C LEU A 97 -4.33 7.47 -3.94
N GLU A 98 -3.25 7.29 -3.18
CA GLU A 98 -2.12 8.22 -3.15
C GLU A 98 -1.44 8.34 -4.52
N ALA A 99 -1.11 7.21 -5.15
CA ALA A 99 -0.42 7.21 -6.42
C ALA A 99 -1.25 7.86 -7.53
N ASP A 100 -2.54 7.56 -7.59
CA ASP A 100 -3.44 8.13 -8.58
C ASP A 100 -3.74 9.61 -8.30
N ALA A 101 -3.94 10.00 -7.05
CA ALA A 101 -4.07 11.41 -6.68
C ALA A 101 -2.80 12.21 -7.03
N PHE A 102 -1.62 11.66 -6.77
CA PHE A 102 -0.35 12.31 -7.10
C PHE A 102 -0.08 12.38 -8.60
N ALA A 103 -0.62 11.44 -9.38
CA ALA A 103 -0.52 11.49 -10.84
C ALA A 103 -1.10 12.78 -11.41
N LEU A 104 -2.18 13.32 -10.85
CA LEU A 104 -2.73 14.62 -11.27
C LEU A 104 -1.74 15.78 -11.07
N PHE A 105 -0.98 15.77 -9.94
CA PHE A 105 0.06 16.76 -9.72
C PHE A 105 1.23 16.60 -10.71
N GLN A 106 1.55 15.36 -11.10
CA GLN A 106 2.58 15.13 -12.12
C GLN A 106 2.13 15.63 -13.50
N GLU A 107 0.87 15.48 -13.85
CA GLU A 107 0.27 15.95 -15.10
C GLU A 107 0.18 17.48 -15.18
N LYS A 108 -0.24 18.13 -14.11
CA LYS A 108 -0.49 19.57 -14.04
C LYS A 108 0.74 20.39 -13.61
N GLY A 109 1.66 19.77 -12.91
CA GLY A 109 2.80 20.39 -12.26
C GLY A 109 2.77 20.20 -10.75
N ILE A 110 3.88 19.75 -10.15
CA ILE A 110 3.95 19.41 -8.71
C ILE A 110 3.61 20.61 -7.81
N PHE A 111 3.84 21.83 -8.30
CA PHE A 111 3.56 23.07 -7.58
C PHE A 111 2.36 23.84 -8.18
N ASP A 112 1.53 23.19 -9.01
CA ASP A 112 0.32 23.83 -9.55
C ASP A 112 -0.64 24.17 -8.42
N ARG A 113 -0.95 25.47 -8.30
CA ARG A 113 -1.77 26.00 -7.20
C ARG A 113 -3.24 25.60 -7.31
N GLU A 114 -3.76 25.49 -8.52
CA GLU A 114 -5.17 25.09 -8.73
C GLU A 114 -5.40 23.66 -8.29
N THR A 115 -4.52 22.74 -8.69
CA THR A 115 -4.55 21.33 -8.25
C THR A 115 -4.39 21.22 -6.73
N ALA A 116 -3.43 21.96 -6.15
CA ALA A 116 -3.21 21.94 -4.70
C ALA A 116 -4.42 22.47 -3.92
N GLU A 117 -5.04 23.55 -4.38
CA GLU A 117 -6.24 24.12 -3.75
C GLU A 117 -7.45 23.19 -3.91
N SER A 118 -7.59 22.52 -5.06
CA SER A 118 -8.62 21.51 -5.27
C SER A 118 -8.43 20.32 -4.31
N PHE A 119 -7.20 19.80 -4.17
CA PHE A 119 -6.89 18.73 -3.22
C PHE A 119 -7.21 19.14 -1.78
N ARG A 120 -6.81 20.35 -1.38
CA ARG A 120 -7.14 20.90 -0.08
C ARG A 120 -8.65 20.97 0.15
N ARG A 121 -9.39 21.51 -0.81
CA ARG A 121 -10.84 21.75 -0.70
C ARG A 121 -11.64 20.46 -0.73
N GLU A 122 -11.33 19.54 -1.67
CA GLU A 122 -12.14 18.34 -1.88
C GLU A 122 -11.76 17.19 -0.95
N ILE A 123 -10.51 17.09 -0.53
CA ILE A 123 -10.01 15.99 0.31
C ILE A 123 -9.72 16.46 1.73
N LEU A 124 -8.70 17.32 1.92
CA LEU A 124 -8.14 17.59 3.24
C LEU A 124 -9.10 18.35 4.17
N SER A 125 -9.87 19.31 3.63
CA SER A 125 -10.76 20.14 4.45
C SER A 125 -12.10 19.47 4.79
N LYS A 126 -12.42 18.36 4.14
CA LYS A 126 -13.69 17.64 4.35
C LYS A 126 -13.61 16.58 5.44
N GLY A 127 -12.45 15.97 5.62
CA GLY A 127 -12.30 14.84 6.54
C GLY A 127 -13.33 13.74 6.22
N ASP A 128 -14.08 13.32 7.23
CA ASP A 128 -15.12 12.29 7.14
C ASP A 128 -16.56 12.89 7.06
N SER A 129 -16.69 14.13 6.60
CA SER A 129 -18.00 14.81 6.51
C SER A 129 -18.84 14.42 5.29
N VAL A 130 -18.22 13.78 4.31
CA VAL A 130 -18.83 13.32 3.05
C VAL A 130 -18.19 11.98 2.68
N ASP A 131 -18.94 11.12 2.00
CA ASP A 131 -18.43 9.84 1.50
C ASP A 131 -17.10 10.01 0.76
N PRO A 132 -16.02 9.30 1.18
CA PRO A 132 -14.69 9.42 0.59
C PRO A 132 -14.65 9.18 -0.92
N ALA A 133 -15.48 8.29 -1.45
CA ALA A 133 -15.55 8.02 -2.89
C ALA A 133 -16.10 9.23 -3.66
N VAL A 134 -17.04 9.97 -3.07
CA VAL A 134 -17.54 11.23 -3.65
C VAL A 134 -16.43 12.29 -3.66
N LEU A 135 -15.73 12.47 -2.54
CA LEU A 135 -14.63 13.43 -2.42
C LEU A 135 -13.52 13.12 -3.43
N TYR A 136 -13.16 11.85 -3.54
CA TYR A 136 -12.15 11.41 -4.48
C TYR A 136 -12.53 11.73 -5.94
N ARG A 137 -13.75 11.38 -6.35
CA ARG A 137 -14.26 11.70 -7.70
C ARG A 137 -14.31 13.20 -7.96
N ASN A 138 -14.67 14.01 -6.97
CA ASN A 138 -14.67 15.47 -7.10
C ASN A 138 -13.26 16.02 -7.37
N PHE A 139 -12.25 15.42 -6.75
CA PHE A 139 -10.85 15.82 -6.95
C PHE A 139 -10.26 15.24 -8.24
N ARG A 140 -10.42 13.93 -8.46
CA ARG A 140 -9.73 13.21 -9.54
C ARG A 140 -10.50 13.20 -10.87
N GLY A 141 -11.83 13.33 -10.80
CA GLY A 141 -12.73 13.27 -11.96
C GLY A 141 -13.10 11.84 -12.40
N HIS A 142 -12.58 10.82 -11.73
CA HIS A 142 -12.86 9.41 -12.02
C HIS A 142 -12.69 8.54 -10.77
N GLU A 143 -13.02 7.26 -10.87
CA GLU A 143 -12.76 6.27 -9.83
C GLU A 143 -11.24 6.02 -9.69
N PRO A 144 -10.75 5.56 -8.52
CA PRO A 144 -9.35 5.22 -8.32
C PRO A 144 -8.82 4.23 -9.36
N ASP A 145 -7.60 4.48 -9.86
CA ASP A 145 -6.95 3.62 -10.83
C ASP A 145 -5.64 3.05 -10.26
N SER A 146 -5.55 1.73 -10.17
CA SER A 146 -4.36 1.01 -9.72
C SER A 146 -3.17 1.13 -10.68
N GLN A 147 -3.40 1.49 -11.94
CA GLN A 147 -2.34 1.66 -12.93
C GLN A 147 -1.33 2.74 -12.52
N ALA A 148 -1.77 3.80 -11.84
CA ALA A 148 -0.89 4.83 -11.33
C ALA A 148 0.14 4.26 -10.32
N LEU A 149 -0.30 3.37 -9.42
CA LEU A 149 0.59 2.68 -8.48
C LEU A 149 1.56 1.74 -9.21
N MET A 150 1.07 0.95 -10.16
CA MET A 150 1.91 0.03 -10.93
C MET A 150 3.02 0.76 -11.70
N LYS A 151 2.70 1.90 -12.33
CA LYS A 151 3.68 2.78 -12.99
C LYS A 151 4.68 3.39 -12.00
N LYS A 152 4.20 3.88 -10.84
CA LYS A 152 5.05 4.44 -9.77
C LYS A 152 6.09 3.43 -9.29
N LEU A 153 5.73 2.15 -9.27
CA LEU A 153 6.57 1.04 -8.84
C LEU A 153 7.43 0.43 -9.96
N GLY A 154 7.24 0.88 -11.22
CA GLY A 154 7.96 0.35 -12.37
C GLY A 154 7.61 -1.11 -12.69
N LEU A 155 6.37 -1.51 -12.45
CA LEU A 155 5.84 -2.85 -12.72
C LEU A 155 5.12 -2.93 -14.08
N VAL A 156 4.83 -1.78 -14.67
CA VAL A 156 4.27 -1.59 -16.01
C VAL A 156 4.87 -0.36 -16.66
#